data_c4b242acd2b3314c01852f168a511b8f
#
_entry.id   c4b242acd2b3314c01852f168a511b8f
#
_cell.length_a   1.000
_cell.length_b   1.000
_cell.length_c   1.000
_cell.angle_alpha   90.00
_cell.angle_beta   90.00
_cell.angle_gamma   90.00
#
_symmetry.space_group_name_H-M   'P 1'
#
loop_
_entity.id
_entity.type
_entity.pdbx_description
1 polymer ?
#
loop_
_entity_poly.entity_id
_entity_poly.type
_entity_poly.pdbx_seq_one_letter_code
_entity_poly.pdbx_strand_id
1 'polypeptide(L)'
;MGLRALCLVSLLSLAALAPAARADDAFVIGVMNDQSGPYADLAGPGSVAAVRLAIEDFGGAVLDKKIELLVADHQNKVDIGMAIARQWYEERGVEAIFDITNSGVALALQGLAKSHNRLVIFDSASSSDLTGKSCSPYTMQWNADNWSNGVSLMRLLIKQKLDSFFFITADYAFGASLEADARAAIAEAGGTTLGGVRAPLNTADFSSYLLSAQASHAKVVVLANTGADLSTSLKQANEFGVAPAQYIATPITYLSDVNALGLAIAHDLIFMQSWYWDLDDATRAWAKRFYERTKRMPNDNQAVLYSSVRHYLEAVAKAGTDDALTVAKAMRDAPIHDVFTDNGRIREDGRVVYDRYLMKVKTQEESKYPWDYLTVLAKIPAAEAFRAPGAGGCALGAH
;
A
#
# COMPACT_ATOMS: atom_id res chain seq x y z
N MET A 1 30.79 75.56 42.56
CA MET A 1 31.31 74.55 41.64
C MET A 1 30.75 73.19 42.09
N GLY A 2 29.72 72.72 41.51
CA GLY A 2 28.97 71.52 41.93
C GLY A 2 29.09 70.40 40.88
N LEU A 3 29.60 69.28 41.31
CA LEU A 3 29.69 68.05 40.52
C LEU A 3 28.35 67.30 40.65
N ARG A 4 27.60 67.14 39.57
CA ARG A 4 26.42 66.25 39.52
C ARG A 4 26.87 64.84 39.08
N ALA A 5 26.72 63.88 39.98
CA ALA A 5 26.88 62.47 39.65
C ALA A 5 25.63 61.94 38.95
N LEU A 6 25.81 61.36 37.75
CA LEU A 6 24.76 60.66 36.99
C LEU A 6 24.82 59.18 37.35
N CYS A 7 23.77 58.67 38.01
CA CYS A 7 23.60 57.24 38.24
C CYS A 7 22.94 56.62 36.97
N LEU A 8 23.66 55.79 36.22
CA LEU A 8 23.12 54.90 35.22
C LEU A 8 22.52 53.66 35.91
N VAL A 9 21.22 53.49 35.81
CA VAL A 9 20.51 52.27 36.19
C VAL A 9 20.47 51.34 34.97
N SER A 10 21.26 50.29 34.98
CA SER A 10 21.24 49.20 33.97
C SER A 10 20.06 48.30 34.26
N LEU A 11 19.02 48.33 33.45
CA LEU A 11 17.95 47.34 33.40
C LEU A 11 18.50 46.04 32.75
N LEU A 12 18.76 45.03 33.53
CA LEU A 12 18.95 43.65 33.03
C LEU A 12 17.56 43.09 32.61
N SER A 13 17.33 42.97 31.31
CA SER A 13 16.19 42.25 30.76
C SER A 13 16.42 40.77 30.94
N LEU A 14 15.74 40.11 31.89
CA LEU A 14 15.62 38.68 31.99
C LEU A 14 14.78 38.19 30.81
N ALA A 15 15.42 37.72 29.76
CA ALA A 15 14.76 36.93 28.71
C ALA A 15 14.35 35.59 29.33
N ALA A 16 13.06 35.38 29.59
CA ALA A 16 12.50 34.10 29.95
C ALA A 16 12.72 33.13 28.78
N LEU A 17 13.65 32.22 28.87
CA LEU A 17 13.71 31.06 27.99
C LEU A 17 12.41 30.27 28.23
N ALA A 18 11.49 30.36 27.29
CA ALA A 18 10.39 29.40 27.22
C ALA A 18 11.00 27.98 27.09
N PRO A 19 10.61 27.01 27.93
CA PRO A 19 11.08 25.64 27.74
C PRO A 19 10.68 25.20 26.33
N ALA A 20 11.65 24.69 25.56
CA ALA A 20 11.35 24.00 24.32
C ALA A 20 10.39 22.86 24.70
N ALA A 21 9.20 22.84 24.08
CA ALA A 21 8.23 21.78 24.27
C ALA A 21 8.95 20.45 24.02
N ARG A 22 9.00 19.62 25.05
CA ARG A 22 9.60 18.30 24.97
C ARG A 22 8.75 17.43 24.04
N ALA A 23 9.41 16.55 23.29
CA ALA A 23 8.78 15.54 22.45
C ALA A 23 7.83 14.56 23.22
N ASP A 24 7.76 14.67 24.56
CA ASP A 24 6.89 13.88 25.43
C ASP A 24 5.39 14.26 25.38
N ASP A 25 5.01 15.36 24.70
CA ASP A 25 3.63 15.87 24.70
C ASP A 25 2.79 15.42 23.48
N ALA A 26 3.37 14.69 22.52
CA ALA A 26 2.67 14.22 21.32
C ALA A 26 2.67 12.70 21.24
N PHE A 27 1.60 12.14 20.64
CA PHE A 27 1.55 10.76 20.17
C PHE A 27 1.96 10.74 18.70
N VAL A 28 3.17 10.22 18.41
CA VAL A 28 3.77 10.36 17.08
C VAL A 28 3.56 9.12 16.24
N ILE A 29 3.00 9.26 15.05
CA ILE A 29 2.92 8.22 14.03
C ILE A 29 3.63 8.64 12.75
N GLY A 30 4.12 7.67 11.97
CA GLY A 30 4.86 7.94 10.74
C GLY A 30 4.19 7.35 9.50
N VAL A 31 4.18 8.11 8.38
CA VAL A 31 3.93 7.59 7.04
C VAL A 31 5.23 7.62 6.27
N MET A 32 5.69 6.44 5.83
CA MET A 32 6.91 6.30 5.07
C MET A 32 6.63 5.56 3.77
N ASN A 33 6.64 6.29 2.66
CA ASN A 33 6.31 5.73 1.34
C ASN A 33 7.15 6.36 0.23
N ASP A 34 6.79 6.14 -1.01
CA ASP A 34 7.36 6.81 -2.18
C ASP A 34 6.58 8.11 -2.46
N GLN A 35 7.18 9.25 -2.12
CA GLN A 35 6.54 10.57 -2.29
C GLN A 35 6.75 11.18 -3.68
N SER A 36 7.79 10.76 -4.40
CA SER A 36 8.24 11.45 -5.61
C SER A 36 8.64 10.52 -6.77
N GLY A 37 8.68 9.21 -6.54
CA GLY A 37 9.11 8.20 -7.50
C GLY A 37 7.95 7.50 -8.24
N PRO A 38 8.19 6.28 -8.78
CA PRO A 38 7.22 5.57 -9.63
C PRO A 38 5.92 5.19 -8.93
N TYR A 39 5.86 5.21 -7.61
CA TYR A 39 4.67 4.88 -6.82
C TYR A 39 3.98 6.09 -6.19
N ALA A 40 4.45 7.33 -6.49
CA ALA A 40 3.88 8.54 -5.90
C ALA A 40 2.39 8.73 -6.21
N ASP A 41 1.94 8.31 -7.39
CA ASP A 41 0.54 8.43 -7.81
C ASP A 41 -0.41 7.43 -7.14
N LEU A 42 0.09 6.24 -6.78
CA LEU A 42 -0.73 5.23 -6.11
C LEU A 42 -0.75 5.40 -4.59
N ALA A 43 0.30 5.97 -4.00
CA ALA A 43 0.45 6.23 -2.57
C ALA A 43 0.79 7.71 -2.33
N GLY A 44 2.06 8.06 -2.16
CA GLY A 44 2.62 9.41 -2.11
C GLY A 44 1.82 10.42 -1.28
N PRO A 45 1.61 11.65 -1.77
CA PRO A 45 0.82 12.67 -1.08
C PRO A 45 -0.65 12.27 -0.84
N GLY A 46 -1.21 11.37 -1.67
CA GLY A 46 -2.56 10.82 -1.47
C GLY A 46 -2.68 10.03 -0.17
N SER A 47 -1.69 9.21 0.14
CA SER A 47 -1.61 8.50 1.42
C SER A 47 -1.58 9.44 2.61
N VAL A 48 -0.80 10.51 2.53
CA VAL A 48 -0.74 11.53 3.60
C VAL A 48 -2.10 12.19 3.82
N ALA A 49 -2.85 12.47 2.74
CA ALA A 49 -4.19 13.02 2.84
C ALA A 49 -5.17 12.04 3.51
N ALA A 50 -5.08 10.74 3.20
CA ALA A 50 -5.91 9.71 3.82
C ALA A 50 -5.63 9.57 5.33
N VAL A 51 -4.35 9.58 5.74
CA VAL A 51 -3.97 9.53 7.17
C VAL A 51 -4.46 10.77 7.92
N ARG A 52 -4.35 11.94 7.32
CA ARG A 52 -4.88 13.18 7.94
C ARG A 52 -6.39 13.12 8.13
N LEU A 53 -7.12 12.57 7.15
CA LEU A 53 -8.56 12.29 7.29
C LEU A 53 -8.84 11.32 8.44
N ALA A 54 -8.06 10.25 8.56
CA ALA A 54 -8.22 9.26 9.62
C ALA A 54 -7.98 9.87 11.02
N ILE A 55 -6.92 10.68 11.17
CA ILE A 55 -6.61 11.39 12.41
C ILE A 55 -7.73 12.37 12.80
N GLU A 56 -8.23 13.16 11.84
CA GLU A 56 -9.32 14.10 12.07
C GLU A 56 -10.60 13.39 12.51
N ASP A 57 -10.99 12.33 11.79
CA ASP A 57 -12.20 11.55 12.09
C ASP A 57 -12.10 10.77 13.40
N PHE A 58 -10.89 10.50 13.87
CA PHE A 58 -10.63 9.93 15.19
C PHE A 58 -10.73 10.97 16.32
N GLY A 59 -10.52 12.25 16.04
CA GLY A 59 -10.58 13.34 17.03
C GLY A 59 -9.24 14.00 17.34
N GLY A 60 -8.15 13.63 16.64
CA GLY A 60 -6.87 14.33 16.68
C GLY A 60 -5.98 14.09 17.91
N ALA A 61 -6.45 13.30 18.90
CA ALA A 61 -5.69 13.01 20.13
C ALA A 61 -5.96 11.59 20.62
N VAL A 62 -4.97 10.95 21.24
CA VAL A 62 -5.07 9.63 21.89
C VAL A 62 -4.18 9.61 23.12
N LEU A 63 -4.56 8.89 24.18
CA LEU A 63 -3.85 8.84 25.47
C LEU A 63 -3.54 10.25 26.03
N ASP A 64 -4.50 11.17 25.91
CA ASP A 64 -4.39 12.60 26.31
C ASP A 64 -3.27 13.36 25.59
N LYS A 65 -2.72 12.81 24.50
CA LYS A 65 -1.68 13.43 23.67
C LYS A 65 -2.22 13.77 22.29
N LYS A 66 -1.84 14.93 21.75
CA LYS A 66 -2.13 15.29 20.36
C LYS A 66 -1.39 14.37 19.41
N ILE A 67 -2.06 13.87 18.36
CA ILE A 67 -1.43 13.05 17.34
C ILE A 67 -0.59 13.93 16.41
N GLU A 68 0.71 13.62 16.30
CA GLU A 68 1.65 14.19 15.34
C GLU A 68 1.91 13.19 14.22
N LEU A 69 1.83 13.66 12.97
CA LEU A 69 2.12 12.86 11.78
C LEU A 69 3.47 13.26 11.18
N LEU A 70 4.42 12.33 11.18
CA LEU A 70 5.65 12.45 10.40
C LEU A 70 5.47 11.84 9.01
N VAL A 71 6.11 12.44 8.02
CA VAL A 71 6.08 11.96 6.62
C VAL A 71 7.51 11.90 6.09
N ALA A 72 7.86 10.81 5.43
CA ALA A 72 9.16 10.67 4.78
C ALA A 72 9.08 9.86 3.48
N ASP A 73 9.98 10.20 2.56
CA ASP A 73 10.18 9.51 1.29
C ASP A 73 11.35 8.52 1.41
N HIS A 74 11.06 7.21 1.31
CA HIS A 74 12.12 6.19 1.31
C HIS A 74 12.77 6.01 -0.07
N GLN A 75 12.31 6.74 -1.10
CA GLN A 75 12.88 6.72 -2.46
C GLN A 75 13.03 5.30 -3.06
N ASN A 76 12.20 4.35 -2.61
CA ASN A 76 12.29 2.92 -2.95
C ASN A 76 13.67 2.28 -2.62
N LYS A 77 14.41 2.82 -1.66
CA LYS A 77 15.73 2.35 -1.22
C LYS A 77 15.67 1.81 0.20
N VAL A 78 16.16 0.58 0.39
CA VAL A 78 16.12 -0.11 1.70
C VAL A 78 16.95 0.63 2.74
N ASP A 79 18.14 1.08 2.39
CA ASP A 79 19.05 1.82 3.26
C ASP A 79 18.45 3.14 3.75
N ILE A 80 17.79 3.89 2.87
CA ILE A 80 17.10 5.15 3.21
C ILE A 80 15.92 4.85 4.16
N GLY A 81 15.06 3.90 3.80
CA GLY A 81 13.92 3.53 4.66
C GLY A 81 14.35 3.07 6.05
N MET A 82 15.42 2.27 6.14
CA MET A 82 15.97 1.82 7.42
C MET A 82 16.59 2.94 8.24
N ALA A 83 17.26 3.91 7.60
CA ALA A 83 17.82 5.08 8.29
C ALA A 83 16.72 5.97 8.87
N ILE A 84 15.67 6.25 8.08
CA ILE A 84 14.50 7.01 8.53
C ILE A 84 13.82 6.32 9.71
N ALA A 85 13.56 5.03 9.62
CA ALA A 85 12.87 4.29 10.68
C ALA A 85 13.67 4.26 12.00
N ARG A 86 15.01 4.08 11.94
CA ARG A 86 15.85 4.17 13.13
C ARG A 86 15.76 5.56 13.77
N GLN A 87 15.94 6.61 12.98
CA GLN A 87 15.83 7.98 13.46
C GLN A 87 14.45 8.23 14.10
N TRP A 88 13.39 7.75 13.49
CA TRP A 88 12.02 7.92 13.99
C TRP A 88 11.82 7.21 15.34
N TYR A 89 12.29 5.98 15.47
CA TYR A 89 12.16 5.23 16.72
C TYR A 89 13.07 5.75 17.84
N GLU A 90 14.33 6.10 17.53
CA GLU A 90 15.34 6.46 18.52
C GLU A 90 15.26 7.95 18.94
N GLU A 91 14.90 8.85 18.01
CA GLU A 91 14.96 10.30 18.24
C GLU A 91 13.61 10.99 18.28
N ARG A 92 12.61 10.43 17.59
CA ARG A 92 11.31 11.09 17.40
C ARG A 92 10.16 10.39 18.15
N GLY A 93 10.38 9.27 18.77
CA GLY A 93 9.38 8.53 19.54
C GLY A 93 8.18 8.07 18.70
N VAL A 94 8.40 7.66 17.43
CA VAL A 94 7.34 7.15 16.57
C VAL A 94 6.83 5.81 17.10
N GLU A 95 5.53 5.72 17.37
CA GLU A 95 4.89 4.54 17.95
C GLU A 95 4.53 3.50 16.87
N ALA A 96 4.13 3.96 15.67
CA ALA A 96 3.83 3.09 14.53
C ALA A 96 4.21 3.74 13.20
N ILE A 97 4.67 2.92 12.26
CA ILE A 97 4.95 3.34 10.87
C ILE A 97 3.94 2.68 9.95
N PHE A 98 3.39 3.46 9.02
CA PHE A 98 2.35 3.07 8.08
C PHE A 98 2.80 3.21 6.64
N ASP A 99 2.05 2.56 5.75
CA ASP A 99 2.14 2.56 4.30
C ASP A 99 3.26 1.66 3.78
N ILE A 100 4.43 2.15 3.55
CA ILE A 100 5.62 1.49 3.00
C ILE A 100 5.33 0.87 1.62
N THR A 101 5.61 1.60 0.54
CA THR A 101 5.33 1.15 -0.83
C THR A 101 6.29 0.09 -1.37
N ASN A 102 7.50 -0.01 -0.85
CA ASN A 102 8.52 -0.93 -1.33
C ASN A 102 8.62 -2.20 -0.47
N SER A 103 8.38 -3.37 -1.07
CA SER A 103 8.42 -4.65 -0.35
C SER A 103 9.79 -5.00 0.23
N GLY A 104 10.89 -4.53 -0.37
CA GLY A 104 12.24 -4.71 0.18
C GLY A 104 12.43 -3.91 1.47
N VAL A 105 11.97 -2.66 1.48
CA VAL A 105 11.94 -1.81 2.69
C VAL A 105 11.06 -2.45 3.76
N ALA A 106 9.85 -2.90 3.38
CA ALA A 106 8.91 -3.55 4.29
C ALA A 106 9.49 -4.79 4.98
N LEU A 107 10.13 -5.67 4.21
CA LEU A 107 10.79 -6.88 4.76
C LEU A 107 11.93 -6.53 5.72
N ALA A 108 12.72 -5.49 5.43
CA ALA A 108 13.81 -5.05 6.30
C ALA A 108 13.29 -4.43 7.61
N LEU A 109 12.16 -3.71 7.57
CA LEU A 109 11.58 -3.05 8.74
C LEU A 109 11.04 -4.01 9.80
N GLN A 110 10.66 -5.24 9.44
CA GLN A 110 10.11 -6.21 10.40
C GLN A 110 11.04 -6.48 11.58
N GLY A 111 12.33 -6.66 11.30
CA GLY A 111 13.34 -6.86 12.35
C GLY A 111 13.54 -5.63 13.23
N LEU A 112 13.54 -4.44 12.63
CA LEU A 112 13.71 -3.18 13.35
C LEU A 112 12.50 -2.87 14.25
N ALA A 113 11.29 -3.09 13.76
CA ALA A 113 10.06 -2.93 14.53
C ALA A 113 10.07 -3.79 15.80
N LYS A 114 10.45 -5.07 15.65
CA LYS A 114 10.60 -6.00 16.78
C LYS A 114 11.63 -5.52 17.82
N SER A 115 12.81 -5.06 17.37
CA SER A 115 13.90 -4.64 18.29
C SER A 115 13.57 -3.36 19.07
N HIS A 116 12.63 -2.53 18.58
CA HIS A 116 12.22 -1.27 19.20
C HIS A 116 10.84 -1.35 19.88
N ASN A 117 10.21 -2.53 19.91
CA ASN A 117 8.83 -2.70 20.42
C ASN A 117 7.86 -1.69 19.77
N ARG A 118 7.85 -1.64 18.44
CA ARG A 118 7.02 -0.73 17.64
C ARG A 118 6.24 -1.49 16.56
N LEU A 119 5.09 -0.95 16.16
CA LEU A 119 4.30 -1.56 15.10
C LEU A 119 4.67 -1.00 13.73
N VAL A 120 4.59 -1.86 12.71
CA VAL A 120 4.58 -1.45 11.30
C VAL A 120 3.37 -2.05 10.62
N ILE A 121 2.58 -1.21 9.97
CA ILE A 121 1.40 -1.61 9.19
C ILE A 121 1.71 -1.38 7.71
N PHE A 122 1.70 -2.46 6.93
CA PHE A 122 1.96 -2.45 5.50
C PHE A 122 0.64 -2.25 4.76
N ASP A 123 0.44 -1.03 4.26
CA ASP A 123 -0.78 -0.64 3.56
C ASP A 123 -0.59 -0.65 2.03
N SER A 124 0.67 -0.66 1.56
CA SER A 124 1.02 -0.64 0.14
C SER A 124 1.92 -1.80 -0.29
N ALA A 125 2.86 -2.23 0.55
CA ALA A 125 3.76 -3.34 0.22
C ALA A 125 3.00 -4.65 0.05
N SER A 126 3.16 -5.31 -1.11
CA SER A 126 2.33 -6.46 -1.50
C SER A 126 3.04 -7.81 -1.45
N SER A 127 4.32 -7.91 -1.03
CA SER A 127 4.99 -9.21 -0.93
C SER A 127 4.22 -10.16 0.00
N SER A 128 3.92 -11.38 -0.49
CA SER A 128 3.25 -12.43 0.28
C SER A 128 4.12 -12.99 1.40
N ASP A 129 5.43 -12.70 1.38
CA ASP A 129 6.37 -13.11 2.43
C ASP A 129 6.13 -12.36 3.74
N LEU A 130 5.55 -11.14 3.70
CA LEU A 130 5.31 -10.30 4.87
C LEU A 130 4.41 -10.95 5.92
N THR A 131 3.44 -11.74 5.49
CA THR A 131 2.55 -12.56 6.34
C THR A 131 2.77 -14.06 6.09
N GLY A 132 3.82 -14.41 5.35
CA GLY A 132 4.32 -15.76 5.13
C GLY A 132 5.54 -16.04 5.99
N LYS A 133 6.62 -16.53 5.36
CA LYS A 133 7.87 -16.93 6.04
C LYS A 133 8.54 -15.83 6.87
N SER A 134 8.22 -14.55 6.60
CA SER A 134 8.76 -13.38 7.31
C SER A 134 7.76 -12.76 8.28
N CYS A 135 6.67 -13.42 8.64
CA CYS A 135 5.66 -12.86 9.55
C CYS A 135 6.25 -12.47 10.91
N SER A 136 5.69 -11.44 11.52
CA SER A 136 6.12 -10.92 12.80
C SER A 136 4.91 -10.49 13.65
N PRO A 137 4.91 -10.69 14.99
CA PRO A 137 3.83 -10.20 15.84
C PRO A 137 3.76 -8.67 15.90
N TYR A 138 4.80 -7.98 15.44
CA TYR A 138 4.92 -6.52 15.39
C TYR A 138 4.47 -5.92 14.05
N THR A 139 4.01 -6.74 13.12
CA THR A 139 3.63 -6.25 11.79
C THR A 139 2.27 -6.78 11.35
N MET A 140 1.57 -5.95 10.57
CA MET A 140 0.31 -6.31 9.93
C MET A 140 0.35 -5.89 8.46
N GLN A 141 -0.22 -6.69 7.58
CA GLN A 141 -0.36 -6.35 6.17
C GLN A 141 -1.83 -6.11 5.86
N TRP A 142 -2.19 -4.83 5.70
CA TRP A 142 -3.57 -4.40 5.47
C TRP A 142 -3.96 -4.50 4.00
N ASN A 143 -3.07 -4.05 3.11
CA ASN A 143 -3.27 -4.19 1.67
C ASN A 143 -3.27 -5.66 1.23
N ALA A 144 -3.97 -5.96 0.14
CA ALA A 144 -3.92 -7.27 -0.48
C ALA A 144 -2.50 -7.62 -0.96
N ASP A 145 -2.09 -8.85 -0.72
CA ASP A 145 -0.76 -9.33 -1.12
C ASP A 145 -0.71 -9.84 -2.57
N ASN A 146 0.48 -10.18 -3.02
CA ASN A 146 0.73 -10.68 -4.36
C ASN A 146 -0.03 -11.99 -4.65
N TRP A 147 -0.19 -12.86 -3.66
CA TRP A 147 -0.99 -14.07 -3.80
C TRP A 147 -2.45 -13.72 -4.11
N SER A 148 -3.04 -12.84 -3.31
CA SER A 148 -4.43 -12.40 -3.47
C SER A 148 -4.68 -11.66 -4.78
N ASN A 149 -3.70 -10.91 -5.28
CA ASN A 149 -3.80 -10.19 -6.55
C ASN A 149 -3.57 -11.09 -7.76
N GLY A 150 -2.58 -11.98 -7.71
CA GLY A 150 -2.14 -12.76 -8.87
C GLY A 150 -2.91 -14.05 -9.09
N VAL A 151 -3.16 -14.84 -8.03
CA VAL A 151 -3.66 -16.22 -8.15
C VAL A 151 -5.04 -16.30 -8.81
N SER A 152 -5.98 -15.44 -8.37
CA SER A 152 -7.34 -15.43 -8.91
C SER A 152 -7.38 -15.08 -10.40
N LEU A 153 -6.56 -14.10 -10.81
CA LEU A 153 -6.47 -13.70 -12.22
C LEU A 153 -5.87 -14.81 -13.08
N MET A 154 -4.77 -15.45 -12.65
CA MET A 154 -4.16 -16.55 -13.41
C MET A 154 -5.14 -17.73 -13.60
N ARG A 155 -5.84 -18.13 -12.54
CA ARG A 155 -6.88 -19.17 -12.60
C ARG A 155 -8.02 -18.81 -13.54
N LEU A 156 -8.46 -17.55 -13.55
CA LEU A 156 -9.49 -17.05 -14.46
C LEU A 156 -9.05 -17.16 -15.92
N LEU A 157 -7.83 -16.72 -16.24
CA LEU A 157 -7.30 -16.74 -17.61
C LEU A 157 -7.15 -18.18 -18.13
N ILE A 158 -6.68 -19.12 -17.31
CA ILE A 158 -6.56 -20.53 -17.68
C ILE A 158 -7.94 -21.14 -17.98
N LYS A 159 -8.98 -20.84 -17.20
CA LYS A 159 -10.36 -21.26 -17.50
C LYS A 159 -10.85 -20.74 -18.86
N GLN A 160 -10.35 -19.58 -19.31
CA GLN A 160 -10.62 -19.01 -20.62
C GLN A 160 -9.73 -19.57 -21.74
N LYS A 161 -8.92 -20.63 -21.48
CA LYS A 161 -7.98 -21.24 -22.43
C LYS A 161 -6.76 -20.37 -22.76
N LEU A 162 -6.49 -19.36 -21.95
CA LEU A 162 -5.27 -18.56 -21.97
C LEU A 162 -4.27 -19.23 -21.01
N ASP A 163 -3.61 -20.29 -21.46
CA ASP A 163 -2.91 -21.28 -20.62
C ASP A 163 -1.38 -21.26 -20.77
N SER A 164 -0.82 -20.35 -21.57
CA SER A 164 0.62 -20.16 -21.67
C SER A 164 1.03 -18.72 -21.36
N PHE A 165 2.05 -18.53 -20.50
CA PHE A 165 2.40 -17.28 -19.88
C PHE A 165 3.86 -16.90 -20.05
N PHE A 166 4.13 -15.63 -20.25
CA PHE A 166 5.47 -15.03 -20.19
C PHE A 166 5.45 -13.84 -19.25
N PHE A 167 6.50 -13.64 -18.43
CA PHE A 167 6.55 -12.60 -17.41
C PHE A 167 7.48 -11.45 -17.79
N ILE A 168 7.05 -10.20 -17.57
CA ILE A 168 7.90 -9.02 -17.47
C ILE A 168 7.78 -8.55 -16.02
N THR A 169 8.85 -8.75 -15.23
CA THR A 169 8.81 -8.68 -13.78
C THR A 169 9.69 -7.57 -13.25
N ALA A 170 9.17 -6.74 -12.34
CA ALA A 170 9.96 -5.74 -11.61
C ALA A 170 11.09 -6.43 -10.81
N ASP A 171 12.34 -6.01 -11.01
CA ASP A 171 13.54 -6.67 -10.49
C ASP A 171 13.83 -6.30 -9.03
N TYR A 172 12.88 -6.62 -8.13
CA TYR A 172 13.06 -6.52 -6.67
C TYR A 172 12.04 -7.42 -5.93
N ALA A 173 12.04 -7.38 -4.58
CA ALA A 173 11.28 -8.31 -3.74
C ALA A 173 9.79 -8.42 -4.09
N PHE A 174 9.14 -7.32 -4.47
CA PHE A 174 7.74 -7.30 -4.90
C PHE A 174 7.51 -8.16 -6.16
N GLY A 175 8.24 -7.86 -7.24
CA GLY A 175 8.06 -8.58 -8.50
C GLY A 175 8.45 -10.05 -8.37
N ALA A 176 9.52 -10.36 -7.63
CA ALA A 176 9.93 -11.74 -7.36
C ALA A 176 8.83 -12.55 -6.64
N SER A 177 8.18 -11.96 -5.63
CA SER A 177 7.07 -12.57 -4.91
C SER A 177 5.84 -12.76 -5.81
N LEU A 178 5.46 -11.74 -6.59
CA LEU A 178 4.30 -11.80 -7.48
C LEU A 178 4.48 -12.87 -8.56
N GLU A 179 5.66 -12.92 -9.19
CA GLU A 179 5.98 -13.93 -10.19
C GLU A 179 5.95 -15.34 -9.61
N ALA A 180 6.49 -15.53 -8.39
CA ALA A 180 6.49 -16.83 -7.72
C ALA A 180 5.07 -17.33 -7.43
N ASP A 181 4.21 -16.47 -6.84
CA ASP A 181 2.82 -16.80 -6.53
C ASP A 181 2.02 -17.09 -7.81
N ALA A 182 2.20 -16.28 -8.86
CA ALA A 182 1.52 -16.47 -10.14
C ALA A 182 1.96 -17.75 -10.85
N ARG A 183 3.26 -18.08 -10.88
CA ARG A 183 3.80 -19.32 -11.47
C ARG A 183 3.26 -20.56 -10.76
N ALA A 184 3.18 -20.53 -9.43
CA ALA A 184 2.59 -21.63 -8.65
C ALA A 184 1.11 -21.83 -9.03
N ALA A 185 0.33 -20.75 -9.10
CA ALA A 185 -1.08 -20.81 -9.49
C ALA A 185 -1.29 -21.29 -10.92
N ILE A 186 -0.42 -20.90 -11.86
CA ILE A 186 -0.43 -21.36 -13.25
C ILE A 186 -0.20 -22.87 -13.31
N ALA A 187 0.82 -23.36 -12.60
CA ALA A 187 1.15 -24.79 -12.58
C ALA A 187 0.01 -25.62 -11.94
N GLU A 188 -0.53 -25.18 -10.81
CA GLU A 188 -1.67 -25.85 -10.13
C GLU A 188 -2.92 -25.92 -11.03
N ALA A 189 -3.16 -24.90 -11.85
CA ALA A 189 -4.31 -24.85 -12.75
C ALA A 189 -4.06 -25.52 -14.12
N GLY A 190 -2.89 -26.15 -14.33
CA GLY A 190 -2.53 -26.86 -15.55
C GLY A 190 -2.07 -25.97 -16.70
N GLY A 191 -1.68 -24.72 -16.42
CA GLY A 191 -1.06 -23.83 -17.39
C GLY A 191 0.47 -24.00 -17.47
N THR A 192 1.09 -23.30 -18.43
CA THR A 192 2.53 -23.39 -18.69
C THR A 192 3.17 -22.01 -18.67
N THR A 193 4.32 -21.87 -18.03
CA THR A 193 5.14 -20.66 -18.10
C THR A 193 6.27 -20.87 -19.11
N LEU A 194 6.31 -20.03 -20.16
CA LEU A 194 7.29 -20.13 -21.26
C LEU A 194 8.57 -19.33 -20.99
N GLY A 195 8.61 -18.55 -19.91
CA GLY A 195 9.79 -17.78 -19.53
C GLY A 195 9.44 -16.48 -18.83
N GLY A 196 10.43 -15.59 -18.75
CA GLY A 196 10.27 -14.25 -18.21
C GLY A 196 11.56 -13.46 -18.24
N VAL A 197 11.43 -12.16 -18.16
CA VAL A 197 12.52 -11.19 -18.09
C VAL A 197 12.32 -10.24 -16.91
N ARG A 198 13.41 -9.66 -16.40
CA ARG A 198 13.35 -8.74 -15.27
C ARG A 198 13.71 -7.33 -15.71
N ALA A 199 12.90 -6.37 -15.33
CA ALA A 199 13.09 -4.95 -15.61
C ALA A 199 13.40 -4.21 -14.30
N PRO A 200 14.47 -3.42 -14.22
CA PRO A 200 14.73 -2.57 -13.06
C PRO A 200 13.55 -1.64 -12.77
N LEU A 201 13.38 -1.28 -11.50
CA LEU A 201 12.38 -0.29 -11.11
C LEU A 201 12.68 1.07 -11.78
N ASN A 202 11.64 1.75 -12.23
CA ASN A 202 11.70 3.01 -12.97
C ASN A 202 12.32 2.87 -14.37
N THR A 203 11.97 1.79 -15.08
CA THR A 203 12.38 1.54 -16.46
C THR A 203 11.59 2.44 -17.42
N ALA A 204 12.29 3.26 -18.19
CA ALA A 204 11.67 4.16 -19.18
C ALA A 204 11.41 3.48 -20.54
N ASP A 205 12.18 2.45 -20.89
CA ASP A 205 12.09 1.75 -22.16
C ASP A 205 11.94 0.25 -21.95
N PHE A 206 10.74 -0.27 -22.27
CA PHE A 206 10.40 -1.68 -22.19
C PHE A 206 10.53 -2.42 -23.52
N SER A 207 11.04 -1.80 -24.60
CA SER A 207 11.06 -2.39 -25.95
C SER A 207 11.73 -3.76 -26.00
N SER A 208 12.90 -3.95 -25.42
CA SER A 208 13.62 -5.23 -25.42
C SER A 208 12.92 -6.32 -24.61
N TYR A 209 12.25 -5.95 -23.53
CA TYR A 209 11.44 -6.86 -22.70
C TYR A 209 10.18 -7.32 -23.45
N LEU A 210 9.52 -6.38 -24.15
CA LEU A 210 8.33 -6.65 -24.98
C LEU A 210 8.67 -7.50 -26.21
N LEU A 211 9.79 -7.27 -26.86
CA LEU A 211 10.27 -8.13 -27.95
C LEU A 211 10.52 -9.56 -27.46
N SER A 212 11.08 -9.73 -26.27
CA SER A 212 11.25 -11.06 -25.65
C SER A 212 9.90 -11.73 -25.37
N ALA A 213 8.91 -10.96 -24.94
CA ALA A 213 7.54 -11.46 -24.74
C ALA A 213 6.90 -11.89 -26.07
N GLN A 214 7.02 -11.12 -27.13
CA GLN A 214 6.54 -11.49 -28.46
C GLN A 214 7.21 -12.78 -28.99
N ALA A 215 8.53 -12.88 -28.85
CA ALA A 215 9.29 -14.04 -29.29
C ALA A 215 8.95 -15.32 -28.51
N SER A 216 8.36 -15.22 -27.30
CA SER A 216 7.93 -16.35 -26.51
C SER A 216 6.70 -17.07 -27.08
N HIS A 217 5.89 -16.38 -27.89
CA HIS A 217 4.59 -16.83 -28.39
C HIS A 217 3.61 -17.26 -27.29
N ALA A 218 3.79 -16.77 -26.06
CA ALA A 218 2.85 -16.99 -24.97
C ALA A 218 1.49 -16.35 -25.29
N LYS A 219 0.40 -16.99 -24.92
CA LYS A 219 -0.95 -16.40 -25.06
C LYS A 219 -1.13 -15.18 -24.15
N VAL A 220 -0.43 -15.17 -23.01
CA VAL A 220 -0.52 -14.13 -21.99
C VAL A 220 0.86 -13.58 -21.65
N VAL A 221 1.00 -12.26 -21.69
CA VAL A 221 2.12 -11.53 -21.09
C VAL A 221 1.67 -10.97 -19.75
N VAL A 222 2.32 -11.39 -18.67
CA VAL A 222 2.05 -10.89 -17.33
C VAL A 222 2.98 -9.73 -17.03
N LEU A 223 2.43 -8.54 -16.87
CA LEU A 223 3.16 -7.37 -16.38
C LEU A 223 3.18 -7.43 -14.84
N ALA A 224 4.23 -8.08 -14.29
CA ALA A 224 4.43 -8.20 -12.85
C ALA A 224 5.15 -6.95 -12.31
N ASN A 225 4.59 -5.78 -12.61
CA ASN A 225 4.96 -4.44 -12.18
C ASN A 225 3.71 -3.63 -11.83
N THR A 226 3.83 -2.37 -11.43
CA THR A 226 2.72 -1.47 -11.08
C THR A 226 3.17 -0.01 -11.14
N GLY A 227 2.24 0.95 -11.02
CA GLY A 227 2.49 2.38 -11.02
C GLY A 227 3.06 2.87 -12.35
N ALA A 228 4.09 3.73 -12.31
CA ALA A 228 4.66 4.30 -13.53
C ALA A 228 5.22 3.25 -14.49
N ASP A 229 5.84 2.17 -13.95
CA ASP A 229 6.37 1.07 -14.79
C ASP A 229 5.24 0.31 -15.50
N LEU A 230 4.09 0.07 -14.82
CA LEU A 230 2.92 -0.51 -15.47
C LEU A 230 2.39 0.38 -16.58
N SER A 231 2.21 1.66 -16.29
CA SER A 231 1.71 2.62 -17.27
C SER A 231 2.62 2.71 -18.51
N THR A 232 3.95 2.71 -18.31
CA THR A 232 4.92 2.76 -19.40
C THR A 232 4.94 1.46 -20.19
N SER A 233 5.03 0.31 -19.52
CA SER A 233 5.09 -0.99 -20.20
C SER A 233 3.81 -1.30 -20.97
N LEU A 234 2.63 -0.94 -20.45
CA LEU A 234 1.36 -1.17 -21.13
C LEU A 234 1.17 -0.25 -22.34
N LYS A 235 1.56 1.03 -22.26
CA LYS A 235 1.58 1.94 -23.42
C LYS A 235 2.45 1.38 -24.53
N GLN A 236 3.69 1.00 -24.21
CA GLN A 236 4.61 0.43 -25.17
C GLN A 236 4.16 -0.93 -25.71
N ALA A 237 3.51 -1.77 -24.89
CA ALA A 237 2.91 -3.03 -25.37
C ALA A 237 1.86 -2.80 -26.46
N ASN A 238 1.05 -1.74 -26.35
CA ASN A 238 0.14 -1.33 -27.41
C ASN A 238 0.87 -0.78 -28.65
N GLU A 239 1.85 0.09 -28.46
CA GLU A 239 2.63 0.70 -29.54
C GLU A 239 3.40 -0.33 -30.37
N PHE A 240 3.97 -1.35 -29.73
CA PHE A 240 4.71 -2.42 -30.40
C PHE A 240 3.84 -3.57 -30.89
N GLY A 241 2.51 -3.48 -30.73
CA GLY A 241 1.56 -4.51 -31.20
C GLY A 241 1.66 -5.84 -30.44
N VAL A 242 2.18 -5.84 -29.21
CA VAL A 242 2.09 -6.99 -28.29
C VAL A 242 0.62 -7.21 -27.94
N ALA A 243 -0.09 -6.18 -27.55
CA ALA A 243 -1.54 -6.15 -27.50
C ALA A 243 -2.10 -5.68 -28.86
N PRO A 244 -3.15 -6.31 -29.44
CA PRO A 244 -3.90 -7.44 -28.87
C PRO A 244 -3.40 -8.84 -29.26
N ALA A 245 -2.25 -8.97 -29.93
CA ALA A 245 -1.73 -10.27 -30.38
C ALA A 245 -1.53 -11.28 -29.21
N GLN A 246 -1.12 -10.78 -28.07
CA GLN A 246 -1.05 -11.51 -26.80
C GLN A 246 -1.94 -10.78 -25.79
N TYR A 247 -2.61 -11.54 -24.91
CA TYR A 247 -3.37 -10.95 -23.81
C TYR A 247 -2.41 -10.35 -22.77
N ILE A 248 -2.63 -9.10 -22.36
CA ILE A 248 -1.82 -8.47 -21.32
C ILE A 248 -2.55 -8.62 -19.98
N ALA A 249 -1.94 -9.34 -19.05
CA ALA A 249 -2.43 -9.48 -17.68
C ALA A 249 -1.70 -8.51 -16.76
N THR A 250 -2.46 -7.73 -16.00
CA THR A 250 -1.97 -6.71 -15.07
C THR A 250 -2.50 -7.00 -13.66
N PRO A 251 -1.87 -7.94 -12.90
CA PRO A 251 -2.41 -8.42 -11.63
C PRO A 251 -2.61 -7.31 -10.58
N ILE A 252 -1.78 -6.27 -10.62
CA ILE A 252 -1.85 -5.13 -9.70
C ILE A 252 -1.98 -3.85 -10.49
N THR A 253 -3.19 -3.34 -10.54
CA THR A 253 -3.58 -2.11 -11.23
C THR A 253 -4.43 -1.27 -10.29
N TYR A 254 -4.16 0.01 -10.20
CA TYR A 254 -4.89 0.96 -9.37
C TYR A 254 -5.75 1.90 -10.23
N LEU A 255 -6.74 2.54 -9.62
CA LEU A 255 -7.54 3.56 -10.27
C LEU A 255 -6.67 4.71 -10.84
N SER A 256 -5.57 5.04 -10.14
CA SER A 256 -4.57 6.01 -10.60
C SER A 256 -3.88 5.59 -11.90
N ASP A 257 -3.58 4.29 -12.06
CA ASP A 257 -2.97 3.77 -13.28
C ASP A 257 -3.94 3.86 -14.46
N VAL A 258 -5.22 3.49 -14.24
CA VAL A 258 -6.28 3.64 -15.26
C VAL A 258 -6.44 5.10 -15.67
N ASN A 259 -6.40 6.03 -14.72
CA ASN A 259 -6.46 7.46 -15.00
C ASN A 259 -5.26 7.95 -15.83
N ALA A 260 -4.05 7.49 -15.52
CA ALA A 260 -2.81 7.86 -16.21
C ALA A 260 -2.72 7.28 -17.64
N LEU A 261 -3.28 6.08 -17.85
CA LEU A 261 -3.35 5.40 -19.14
C LEU A 261 -4.46 5.96 -20.03
N GLY A 262 -5.59 6.34 -19.43
CA GLY A 262 -6.83 6.65 -20.12
C GLY A 262 -7.55 5.39 -20.60
N LEU A 263 -8.87 5.50 -20.78
CA LEU A 263 -9.73 4.37 -21.14
C LEU A 263 -9.43 3.80 -22.54
N ALA A 264 -8.85 4.59 -23.45
CA ALA A 264 -8.46 4.11 -24.77
C ALA A 264 -7.39 3.00 -24.73
N ILE A 265 -6.54 2.97 -23.69
CA ILE A 265 -5.49 1.96 -23.50
C ILE A 265 -5.90 0.94 -22.45
N ALA A 266 -6.53 1.40 -21.36
CA ALA A 266 -6.79 0.56 -20.19
C ALA A 266 -8.11 -0.24 -20.28
N HIS A 267 -9.00 0.03 -21.26
CA HIS A 267 -10.28 -0.68 -21.35
C HIS A 267 -10.09 -2.21 -21.35
N ASP A 268 -11.09 -2.90 -20.81
CA ASP A 268 -11.15 -4.36 -20.72
C ASP A 268 -10.06 -5.03 -19.85
N LEU A 269 -9.15 -4.27 -19.21
CA LEU A 269 -8.28 -4.85 -18.18
C LEU A 269 -9.12 -5.41 -17.03
N ILE A 270 -8.73 -6.60 -16.56
CA ILE A 270 -9.39 -7.28 -15.44
C ILE A 270 -8.36 -7.47 -14.34
N PHE A 271 -8.70 -7.06 -13.12
CA PHE A 271 -7.85 -7.18 -11.94
C PHE A 271 -8.67 -7.19 -10.64
N MET A 272 -7.99 -7.51 -9.53
CA MET A 272 -8.61 -7.51 -8.21
C MET A 272 -8.43 -6.15 -7.53
N GLN A 273 -9.50 -5.64 -6.89
CA GLN A 273 -9.46 -4.45 -6.05
C GLN A 273 -9.95 -4.77 -4.64
N SER A 274 -9.40 -4.06 -3.67
CA SER A 274 -9.84 -4.16 -2.28
C SER A 274 -11.02 -3.24 -2.00
N TRP A 275 -11.14 -2.17 -2.75
CA TRP A 275 -12.14 -1.12 -2.58
C TRP A 275 -12.27 -0.30 -3.86
N TYR A 276 -13.42 0.35 -4.05
CA TYR A 276 -13.66 1.31 -5.13
C TYR A 276 -14.50 2.46 -4.61
N TRP A 277 -14.19 3.67 -5.02
CA TRP A 277 -14.83 4.88 -4.51
C TRP A 277 -16.34 4.97 -4.78
N ASP A 278 -16.83 4.24 -5.76
CA ASP A 278 -18.23 4.26 -6.23
C ASP A 278 -18.96 2.94 -5.98
N LEU A 279 -18.68 2.25 -4.87
CA LEU A 279 -19.40 1.03 -4.49
C LEU A 279 -20.78 1.35 -3.90
N ASP A 280 -20.86 2.36 -3.02
CA ASP A 280 -22.07 2.75 -2.29
C ASP A 280 -22.02 4.21 -1.84
N ASP A 281 -23.04 4.66 -1.08
CA ASP A 281 -23.12 6.06 -0.61
C ASP A 281 -22.02 6.41 0.40
N ALA A 282 -21.58 5.47 1.22
CA ALA A 282 -20.53 5.71 2.22
C ALA A 282 -19.17 5.90 1.54
N THR A 283 -18.83 5.04 0.58
CA THR A 283 -17.59 5.14 -0.21
C THR A 283 -17.56 6.43 -1.02
N ARG A 284 -18.67 6.81 -1.66
CA ARG A 284 -18.81 8.09 -2.39
C ARG A 284 -18.65 9.30 -1.48
N ALA A 285 -19.25 9.28 -0.29
CA ALA A 285 -19.15 10.39 0.67
C ALA A 285 -17.71 10.59 1.17
N TRP A 286 -17.01 9.51 1.51
CA TRP A 286 -15.61 9.57 1.90
C TRP A 286 -14.70 10.02 0.74
N ALA A 287 -14.89 9.45 -0.44
CA ALA A 287 -14.13 9.81 -1.63
C ALA A 287 -14.29 11.28 -2.02
N LYS A 288 -15.49 11.87 -1.83
CA LYS A 288 -15.71 13.30 -2.05
C LYS A 288 -14.86 14.15 -1.11
N ARG A 289 -14.79 13.83 0.18
CA ARG A 289 -13.94 14.54 1.16
C ARG A 289 -12.45 14.43 0.80
N PHE A 290 -12.02 13.26 0.34
CA PHE A 290 -10.67 13.05 -0.16
C PHE A 290 -10.38 13.89 -1.41
N TYR A 291 -11.30 13.88 -2.39
CA TYR A 291 -11.18 14.67 -3.62
C TYR A 291 -11.11 16.18 -3.37
N GLU A 292 -11.87 16.68 -2.40
CA GLU A 292 -11.84 18.11 -2.03
C GLU A 292 -10.43 18.57 -1.61
N ARG A 293 -9.62 17.67 -1.03
CA ARG A 293 -8.24 17.91 -0.58
C ARG A 293 -7.19 17.69 -1.66
N THR A 294 -7.37 16.65 -2.46
CA THR A 294 -6.33 16.17 -3.37
C THR A 294 -6.58 16.50 -4.83
N LYS A 295 -7.84 16.82 -5.18
CA LYS A 295 -8.35 16.97 -6.56
C LYS A 295 -8.19 15.70 -7.41
N ARG A 296 -8.06 14.54 -6.75
CA ARG A 296 -7.99 13.21 -7.36
C ARG A 296 -8.93 12.26 -6.59
N MET A 297 -9.55 11.30 -7.29
CA MET A 297 -10.27 10.25 -6.57
C MET A 297 -9.30 9.30 -5.89
N PRO A 298 -9.66 8.81 -4.70
CA PRO A 298 -8.84 7.82 -4.01
C PRO A 298 -8.87 6.48 -4.75
N ASN A 299 -7.75 5.79 -4.74
CA ASN A 299 -7.70 4.37 -5.05
C ASN A 299 -7.90 3.54 -3.77
N ASP A 300 -7.89 2.22 -3.89
CA ASP A 300 -8.07 1.33 -2.74
C ASP A 300 -6.95 1.44 -1.70
N ASN A 301 -5.72 1.81 -2.11
CA ASN A 301 -4.59 1.98 -1.19
C ASN A 301 -4.83 3.09 -0.15
N GLN A 302 -5.42 4.22 -0.55
CA GLN A 302 -5.74 5.29 0.39
C GLN A 302 -6.90 4.91 1.33
N ALA A 303 -7.89 4.12 0.87
CA ALA A 303 -8.96 3.62 1.73
C ALA A 303 -8.44 2.59 2.74
N VAL A 304 -7.55 1.69 2.31
CA VAL A 304 -6.80 0.74 3.16
C VAL A 304 -6.06 1.48 4.27
N LEU A 305 -5.29 2.50 3.92
CA LEU A 305 -4.48 3.27 4.86
C LEU A 305 -5.34 4.09 5.85
N TYR A 306 -6.44 4.69 5.38
CA TYR A 306 -7.40 5.34 6.27
C TYR A 306 -7.95 4.36 7.31
N SER A 307 -8.36 3.17 6.88
CA SER A 307 -8.87 2.10 7.73
C SER A 307 -7.84 1.65 8.77
N SER A 308 -6.62 1.37 8.35
CA SER A 308 -5.56 0.87 9.23
C SER A 308 -5.17 1.86 10.32
N VAL A 309 -5.04 3.14 9.98
CA VAL A 309 -4.73 4.21 10.94
C VAL A 309 -5.87 4.39 11.93
N ARG A 310 -7.14 4.43 11.46
CA ARG A 310 -8.30 4.50 12.35
C ARG A 310 -8.34 3.34 13.34
N HIS A 311 -8.25 2.13 12.83
CA HIS A 311 -8.27 0.90 13.62
C HIS A 311 -7.13 0.83 14.65
N TYR A 312 -5.92 1.27 14.26
CA TYR A 312 -4.79 1.38 15.18
C TYR A 312 -5.06 2.37 16.32
N LEU A 313 -5.51 3.59 16.00
CA LEU A 313 -5.80 4.62 17.01
C LEU A 313 -6.93 4.19 17.96
N GLU A 314 -7.97 3.53 17.44
CA GLU A 314 -9.05 2.95 18.24
C GLU A 314 -8.55 1.84 19.17
N ALA A 315 -7.61 1.00 18.70
CA ALA A 315 -6.97 -0.03 19.51
C ALA A 315 -6.07 0.55 20.60
N VAL A 316 -5.29 1.59 20.32
CA VAL A 316 -4.49 2.32 21.31
C VAL A 316 -5.39 2.92 22.40
N ALA A 317 -6.46 3.61 22.01
CA ALA A 317 -7.40 4.20 22.95
C ALA A 317 -8.09 3.14 23.84
N LYS A 318 -8.51 2.02 23.26
CA LYS A 318 -9.12 0.88 23.97
C LYS A 318 -8.13 0.19 24.92
N ALA A 319 -6.88 0.03 24.50
CA ALA A 319 -5.83 -0.60 25.31
C ALA A 319 -5.32 0.31 26.44
N GLY A 320 -5.47 1.64 26.31
CA GLY A 320 -4.97 2.63 27.26
C GLY A 320 -3.43 2.68 27.35
N THR A 321 -2.73 2.21 26.30
CA THR A 321 -1.27 2.11 26.24
C THR A 321 -0.77 2.17 24.80
N ASP A 322 0.50 2.50 24.62
CA ASP A 322 1.27 2.46 23.37
C ASP A 322 2.14 1.19 23.23
N ASP A 323 2.08 0.27 24.21
CA ASP A 323 2.81 -1.00 24.11
C ASP A 323 2.39 -1.79 22.87
N ALA A 324 3.37 -2.03 21.99
CA ALA A 324 3.11 -2.54 20.64
C ALA A 324 2.35 -3.89 20.62
N LEU A 325 2.71 -4.84 21.49
CA LEU A 325 2.06 -6.15 21.48
C LEU A 325 0.67 -6.11 22.10
N THR A 326 0.45 -5.27 23.10
CA THR A 326 -0.87 -5.03 23.69
C THR A 326 -1.80 -4.38 22.68
N VAL A 327 -1.33 -3.36 21.95
CA VAL A 327 -2.07 -2.72 20.88
C VAL A 327 -2.34 -3.70 19.72
N ALA A 328 -1.33 -4.47 19.29
CA ALA A 328 -1.49 -5.48 18.25
C ALA A 328 -2.54 -6.53 18.61
N LYS A 329 -2.60 -6.94 19.89
CA LYS A 329 -3.65 -7.83 20.37
C LYS A 329 -5.02 -7.15 20.31
N ALA A 330 -5.14 -5.92 20.79
CA ALA A 330 -6.39 -5.17 20.75
C ALA A 330 -6.91 -4.96 19.31
N MET A 331 -6.01 -4.75 18.34
CA MET A 331 -6.33 -4.69 16.93
C MET A 331 -6.89 -6.02 16.39
N ARG A 332 -6.27 -7.17 16.75
CA ARG A 332 -6.74 -8.50 16.32
C ARG A 332 -8.10 -8.87 16.94
N ASP A 333 -8.32 -8.47 18.17
CA ASP A 333 -9.56 -8.79 18.91
C ASP A 333 -10.79 -7.98 18.41
N ALA A 334 -10.56 -6.89 17.66
CA ALA A 334 -11.62 -6.04 17.15
C ALA A 334 -11.89 -6.34 15.65
N PRO A 335 -13.17 -6.43 15.25
CA PRO A 335 -13.50 -6.48 13.82
C PRO A 335 -13.21 -5.13 13.16
N ILE A 336 -12.91 -5.16 11.88
CA ILE A 336 -12.77 -3.96 11.05
C ILE A 336 -14.12 -3.73 10.37
N HIS A 337 -14.75 -2.61 10.70
CA HIS A 337 -16.02 -2.19 10.14
C HIS A 337 -16.01 -0.68 9.94
N ASP A 338 -15.73 -0.25 8.72
CA ASP A 338 -15.60 1.15 8.35
C ASP A 338 -15.89 1.36 6.86
N VAL A 339 -15.53 2.53 6.31
CA VAL A 339 -15.73 2.84 4.89
C VAL A 339 -14.94 1.92 3.94
N PHE A 340 -13.90 1.25 4.44
CA PHE A 340 -13.10 0.32 3.64
C PHE A 340 -13.75 -1.06 3.54
N THR A 341 -14.25 -1.60 4.64
CA THR A 341 -14.84 -2.95 4.67
C THR A 341 -15.80 -3.15 5.84
N ASP A 342 -16.82 -3.98 5.63
CA ASP A 342 -17.81 -4.35 6.65
C ASP A 342 -17.43 -5.59 7.44
N ASN A 343 -16.50 -6.41 6.95
CA ASN A 343 -16.22 -7.74 7.49
C ASN A 343 -14.72 -8.05 7.64
N GLY A 344 -13.91 -7.00 7.80
CA GLY A 344 -12.46 -7.15 7.95
C GLY A 344 -12.08 -7.77 9.30
N ARG A 345 -10.99 -8.54 9.29
CA ARG A 345 -10.37 -9.11 10.49
C ARG A 345 -8.87 -9.32 10.29
N ILE A 346 -8.13 -9.28 11.39
CA ILE A 346 -6.68 -9.53 11.40
C ILE A 346 -6.43 -10.95 11.89
N ARG A 347 -5.68 -11.74 11.10
CA ARG A 347 -5.27 -13.10 11.47
C ARG A 347 -4.01 -13.08 12.34
N GLU A 348 -3.68 -14.23 12.94
CA GLU A 348 -2.48 -14.40 13.77
C GLU A 348 -1.18 -14.14 13.00
N ASP A 349 -1.13 -14.47 11.71
CA ASP A 349 0.01 -14.19 10.83
C ASP A 349 0.14 -12.71 10.44
N GLY A 350 -0.72 -11.83 10.97
CA GLY A 350 -0.74 -10.40 10.67
C GLY A 350 -1.45 -10.05 9.35
N ARG A 351 -2.01 -11.03 8.62
CA ARG A 351 -2.78 -10.78 7.40
C ARG A 351 -4.17 -10.22 7.73
N VAL A 352 -4.49 -9.05 7.21
CA VAL A 352 -5.86 -8.54 7.23
C VAL A 352 -6.64 -9.15 6.08
N VAL A 353 -7.79 -9.75 6.38
CA VAL A 353 -8.64 -10.41 5.39
C VAL A 353 -10.03 -9.75 5.35
N TYR A 354 -10.55 -9.57 4.15
CA TYR A 354 -11.82 -8.91 3.83
C TYR A 354 -12.31 -9.36 2.45
N ASP A 355 -13.56 -9.09 2.11
CA ASP A 355 -14.06 -9.37 0.76
C ASP A 355 -13.39 -8.45 -0.26
N ARG A 356 -13.12 -9.00 -1.45
CA ARG A 356 -12.51 -8.26 -2.55
C ARG A 356 -13.41 -8.22 -3.77
N TYR A 357 -13.04 -7.42 -4.74
CA TYR A 357 -13.82 -7.20 -5.96
C TYR A 357 -12.99 -7.55 -7.19
N LEU A 358 -13.55 -8.39 -8.07
CA LEU A 358 -13.05 -8.56 -9.43
C LEU A 358 -13.62 -7.41 -10.25
N MET A 359 -12.74 -6.62 -10.84
CA MET A 359 -13.09 -5.41 -11.57
C MET A 359 -12.68 -5.52 -13.02
N LYS A 360 -13.42 -4.81 -13.86
CA LYS A 360 -13.12 -4.60 -15.27
C LYS A 360 -13.07 -3.10 -15.56
N VAL A 361 -12.08 -2.66 -16.32
CA VAL A 361 -12.02 -1.28 -16.81
C VAL A 361 -13.05 -1.06 -17.92
N LYS A 362 -13.85 -0.02 -17.79
CA LYS A 362 -14.86 0.40 -18.74
C LYS A 362 -14.25 0.90 -20.05
N THR A 363 -15.00 0.78 -21.14
CA THR A 363 -14.72 1.51 -22.37
C THR A 363 -15.08 3.00 -22.20
N GLN A 364 -14.67 3.84 -23.16
CA GLN A 364 -15.03 5.26 -23.16
C GLN A 364 -16.56 5.48 -23.23
N GLU A 365 -17.28 4.61 -23.92
CA GLU A 365 -18.75 4.68 -24.06
C GLU A 365 -19.49 4.24 -22.80
N GLU A 366 -18.93 3.32 -22.04
CA GLU A 366 -19.47 2.82 -20.77
C GLU A 366 -19.28 3.81 -19.62
N SER A 367 -18.22 4.63 -19.64
CA SER A 367 -17.92 5.66 -18.62
C SER A 367 -18.88 6.84 -18.77
N LYS A 368 -19.62 7.20 -17.72
CA LYS A 368 -20.69 8.22 -17.77
C LYS A 368 -20.32 9.55 -17.11
N TYR A 369 -19.29 9.56 -16.25
CA TYR A 369 -18.83 10.72 -15.52
C TYR A 369 -17.33 10.61 -15.20
N PRO A 370 -16.67 11.69 -14.77
CA PRO A 370 -15.24 11.64 -14.41
C PRO A 370 -14.97 10.58 -13.34
N TRP A 371 -13.92 9.78 -13.55
CA TRP A 371 -13.47 8.69 -12.66
C TRP A 371 -14.40 7.45 -12.61
N ASP A 372 -15.44 7.40 -13.42
CA ASP A 372 -16.29 6.23 -13.58
C ASP A 372 -15.61 5.19 -14.50
N TYR A 373 -14.52 4.60 -13.99
CA TYR A 373 -13.64 3.78 -14.80
C TYR A 373 -13.83 2.28 -14.64
N LEU A 374 -14.46 1.83 -13.55
CA LEU A 374 -14.51 0.41 -13.25
C LEU A 374 -15.94 -0.13 -13.14
N THR A 375 -16.10 -1.39 -13.57
CA THR A 375 -17.29 -2.19 -13.37
C THR A 375 -16.97 -3.34 -12.43
N VAL A 376 -17.77 -3.55 -11.40
CA VAL A 376 -17.69 -4.71 -10.52
C VAL A 376 -18.22 -5.93 -11.25
N LEU A 377 -17.37 -6.92 -11.53
CA LEU A 377 -17.76 -8.19 -12.12
C LEU A 377 -18.24 -9.20 -11.07
N ALA A 378 -17.55 -9.23 -9.93
CA ALA A 378 -17.89 -10.13 -8.82
C ALA A 378 -17.34 -9.60 -7.49
N LYS A 379 -18.04 -9.90 -6.40
CA LYS A 379 -17.54 -9.80 -5.04
C LYS A 379 -16.99 -11.17 -4.62
N ILE A 380 -15.72 -11.24 -4.21
CA ILE A 380 -15.01 -12.45 -3.85
C ILE A 380 -14.90 -12.50 -2.32
N PRO A 381 -15.47 -13.51 -1.67
CA PRO A 381 -15.40 -13.64 -0.22
C PRO A 381 -13.95 -13.74 0.29
N ALA A 382 -13.68 -13.21 1.48
CA ALA A 382 -12.37 -13.22 2.12
C ALA A 382 -11.70 -14.61 2.14
N ALA A 383 -12.47 -15.66 2.36
CA ALA A 383 -11.96 -17.04 2.40
C ALA A 383 -11.39 -17.53 1.05
N GLU A 384 -11.85 -16.97 -0.06
CA GLU A 384 -11.39 -17.28 -1.41
C GLU A 384 -10.34 -16.28 -1.90
N ALA A 385 -10.43 -15.03 -1.44
CA ALA A 385 -9.59 -13.92 -1.88
C ALA A 385 -8.18 -13.96 -1.29
N PHE A 386 -7.99 -14.60 -0.15
CA PHE A 386 -6.70 -14.66 0.55
C PHE A 386 -6.23 -16.10 0.74
N ARG A 387 -4.90 -16.28 0.73
CA ARG A 387 -4.25 -17.55 1.02
C ARG A 387 -4.70 -18.10 2.38
N ALA A 388 -4.91 -19.43 2.47
CA ALA A 388 -5.29 -20.08 3.71
C ALA A 388 -4.27 -19.81 4.84
N PRO A 389 -4.69 -19.71 6.11
CA PRO A 389 -3.77 -19.57 7.24
C PRO A 389 -2.70 -20.66 7.22
N GLY A 390 -1.46 -20.29 7.51
CA GLY A 390 -0.31 -21.20 7.54
C GLY A 390 0.27 -21.60 6.17
N ALA A 391 -0.49 -21.50 5.07
CA ALA A 391 0.00 -21.87 3.73
C ALA A 391 1.17 -21.01 3.23
N GLY A 392 1.46 -19.88 3.90
CA GLY A 392 2.60 -19.01 3.60
C GLY A 392 3.88 -19.32 4.36
N GLY A 393 3.88 -20.34 5.22
CA GLY A 393 5.05 -20.69 6.04
C GLY A 393 5.29 -19.78 7.24
N CYS A 394 4.26 -19.02 7.69
CA CYS A 394 4.32 -18.27 8.94
C CYS A 394 4.34 -19.22 10.13
N ALA A 395 5.28 -19.03 11.05
CA ALA A 395 5.39 -19.81 12.28
C ALA A 395 4.45 -19.33 13.40
N LEU A 396 3.85 -18.14 13.25
CA LEU A 396 2.86 -17.60 14.21
C LEU A 396 1.51 -18.28 13.97
N GLY A 397 0.91 -18.85 15.02
CA GLY A 397 -0.38 -19.53 14.93
C GLY A 397 -0.32 -20.96 14.36
N ALA A 398 0.85 -21.60 14.29
CA ALA A 398 1.01 -23.02 13.99
C ALA A 398 0.76 -23.89 15.24
N HIS A 399 -0.40 -23.70 15.91
CA HIS A 399 -0.80 -24.51 17.07
C HIS A 399 -2.15 -25.13 16.86
#